data_53cb52cf1aa686c70e86886c30a07868
#
_entry.id   53cb52cf1aa686c70e86886c30a07868
#
_cell.length_a   1.000
_cell.length_b   1.000
_cell.length_c   1.000
_cell.angle_alpha   90.00
_cell.angle_beta   90.00
_cell.angle_gamma   90.00
#
_symmetry.space_group_name_H-M   'P 1'
#
loop_
_entity.id
_entity.type
_entity.pdbx_description
1 polymer ?
#
loop_
_entity_poly.entity_id
_entity_poly.type
_entity_poly.pdbx_seq_one_letter_code
_entity_poly.pdbx_strand_id
1 'polypeptide(L)'
;MELVRSFTSASFIHQGGEACIYKVQGESSRTYSFKWYNAGVSYDASVIEKLQKLNVPGVCRILESGAVEGRPYIVYDYVDGVSSKELSPMPLGVALHSLRKIVAALQALRGAGISHGDINPSNVFFDRSASPVLMDFGIVGPGALHYSAPERFSGAAPSEKSDLFSLGALLYFWVAGEPLLEGETFEQIRGAMENLGPEKIGLSLLEKIQAKKVSLSPEDLSLLEPLWKGLLEPSPDARLEDLEELDELLEIALEKHGGVGVQLARALENFGQRISEILQKNETKTLEKADLPFLNSGKRSKKGKKGFYFGACLFILIVLALVALVFFGRSETSVDETGALLMQKTRDSQMQAAPDSVEMPNLEGVLERLKPEEGE
;
A
#
# COMPACT_ATOMS: atom_id res chain seq x y z
N MET A 1 -21.29 9.31 8.88
CA MET A 1 -21.36 10.18 7.67
C MET A 1 -21.51 11.67 7.98
N GLU A 2 -21.23 12.10 9.20
CA GLU A 2 -21.33 13.54 9.55
C GLU A 2 -20.12 14.31 9.06
N LEU A 3 -18.91 13.79 9.24
CA LEU A 3 -17.67 14.47 8.89
C LEU A 3 -17.53 14.66 7.36
N VAL A 4 -17.81 13.61 6.59
CA VAL A 4 -17.74 13.69 5.11
C VAL A 4 -18.66 14.75 4.53
N ARG A 5 -19.84 14.99 5.15
CA ARG A 5 -20.79 16.03 4.73
C ARG A 5 -20.31 17.45 5.04
N SER A 6 -19.36 17.59 5.96
CA SER A 6 -18.76 18.90 6.35
C SER A 6 -17.58 19.30 5.45
N PHE A 7 -17.19 18.48 4.48
CA PHE A 7 -16.08 18.81 3.61
C PHE A 7 -16.45 19.90 2.62
N THR A 8 -15.59 20.91 2.54
CA THR A 8 -15.78 22.12 1.71
C THR A 8 -14.97 22.07 0.42
N SER A 9 -13.87 21.35 0.42
CA SER A 9 -13.00 21.17 -0.75
C SER A 9 -12.24 19.86 -0.71
N ALA A 10 -11.86 19.38 -1.88
CA ALA A 10 -11.01 18.21 -2.05
C ALA A 10 -9.96 18.48 -3.12
N SER A 11 -8.77 17.91 -2.90
CA SER A 11 -7.68 17.89 -3.87
C SER A 11 -7.19 16.47 -4.01
N PHE A 12 -6.99 16.03 -5.24
CA PHE A 12 -6.48 14.69 -5.52
C PHE A 12 -5.01 14.60 -5.12
N ILE A 13 -4.64 13.54 -4.41
CA ILE A 13 -3.24 13.25 -4.03
C ILE A 13 -2.70 12.12 -4.88
N HIS A 14 -3.36 10.96 -4.86
CA HIS A 14 -2.82 9.73 -5.44
C HIS A 14 -3.92 8.73 -5.77
N GLN A 15 -3.67 7.93 -6.81
CA GLN A 15 -4.48 6.76 -7.15
C GLN A 15 -3.61 5.51 -7.04
N GLY A 16 -3.96 4.64 -6.10
CA GLY A 16 -3.42 3.28 -5.99
C GLY A 16 -4.29 2.26 -6.72
N GLY A 17 -3.90 0.98 -6.65
CA GLY A 17 -4.69 -0.12 -7.22
C GLY A 17 -6.06 -0.29 -6.58
N GLU A 18 -6.18 -0.01 -5.28
CA GLU A 18 -7.39 -0.28 -4.49
C GLU A 18 -8.23 0.96 -4.20
N ALA A 19 -7.64 2.15 -4.17
CA ALA A 19 -8.30 3.39 -3.76
C ALA A 19 -7.69 4.63 -4.36
N CYS A 20 -8.49 5.72 -4.36
CA CYS A 20 -8.02 7.08 -4.57
C CYS A 20 -7.87 7.78 -3.23
N ILE A 21 -6.81 8.56 -3.07
CA ILE A 21 -6.51 9.36 -1.88
C ILE A 21 -6.71 10.84 -2.19
N TYR A 22 -7.43 11.52 -1.32
CA TYR A 22 -7.71 12.95 -1.44
C TYR A 22 -7.33 13.68 -0.15
N LYS A 23 -6.78 14.87 -0.31
CA LYS A 23 -6.66 15.87 0.75
C LYS A 23 -7.97 16.67 0.78
N VAL A 24 -8.69 16.62 1.89
CA VAL A 24 -9.98 17.29 2.04
C VAL A 24 -9.92 18.30 3.18
N GLN A 25 -10.69 19.39 3.07
CA GLN A 25 -10.84 20.40 4.11
C GLN A 25 -12.26 20.39 4.65
N GLY A 26 -12.38 20.39 5.98
CA GLY A 26 -13.65 20.59 6.65
C GLY A 26 -13.99 22.07 6.86
N GLU A 27 -15.20 22.35 7.37
CA GLU A 27 -15.71 23.72 7.64
C GLU A 27 -14.78 24.52 8.57
N SER A 28 -14.10 23.86 9.52
CA SER A 28 -13.13 24.49 10.44
C SER A 28 -11.75 24.72 9.83
N SER A 29 -11.59 24.60 8.50
CA SER A 29 -10.31 24.61 7.80
C SER A 29 -9.34 23.49 8.23
N ARG A 30 -9.80 22.54 9.03
CA ARG A 30 -9.01 21.34 9.37
C ARG A 30 -8.88 20.45 8.15
N THR A 31 -7.68 19.94 7.97
CA THR A 31 -7.34 19.06 6.83
C THR A 31 -7.44 17.59 7.25
N TYR A 32 -7.92 16.74 6.34
CA TYR A 32 -8.06 15.31 6.51
C TYR A 32 -7.56 14.58 5.26
N SER A 33 -7.24 13.30 5.42
CA SER A 33 -7.05 12.36 4.30
C SER A 33 -8.32 11.56 4.10
N PHE A 34 -8.84 11.56 2.88
CA PHE A 34 -10.02 10.79 2.49
C PHE A 34 -9.58 9.69 1.53
N LYS A 35 -9.63 8.44 1.96
CA LYS A 35 -9.36 7.26 1.15
C LYS A 35 -10.67 6.69 0.65
N TRP A 36 -10.87 6.72 -0.66
CA TRP A 36 -12.08 6.24 -1.33
C TRP A 36 -11.75 5.00 -2.16
N TYR A 37 -12.22 3.87 -1.71
CA TYR A 37 -11.91 2.57 -2.32
C TYR A 37 -12.58 2.41 -3.67
N ASN A 38 -11.98 1.61 -4.55
CA ASN A 38 -12.58 1.23 -5.82
C ASN A 38 -13.79 0.32 -5.59
N ALA A 39 -14.68 0.25 -6.58
CA ALA A 39 -15.84 -0.63 -6.49
C ALA A 39 -15.41 -2.10 -6.34
N GLY A 40 -16.01 -2.82 -5.40
CA GLY A 40 -15.70 -4.21 -5.10
C GLY A 40 -14.52 -4.43 -4.15
N VAL A 41 -13.77 -3.39 -3.78
CA VAL A 41 -12.74 -3.47 -2.74
C VAL A 41 -13.38 -3.30 -1.37
N SER A 42 -12.88 -4.04 -0.38
CA SER A 42 -13.34 -3.98 1.01
C SER A 42 -12.16 -3.92 1.97
N TYR A 43 -12.44 -3.48 3.20
CA TYR A 43 -11.52 -3.53 4.33
C TYR A 43 -12.15 -4.32 5.48
N ASP A 44 -11.36 -4.73 6.46
CA ASP A 44 -11.87 -5.35 7.68
C ASP A 44 -12.55 -4.28 8.57
N ALA A 45 -13.87 -4.22 8.49
CA ALA A 45 -14.66 -3.25 9.23
C ALA A 45 -14.48 -3.37 10.75
N SER A 46 -14.25 -4.58 11.28
CA SER A 46 -14.07 -4.81 12.71
C SER A 46 -12.77 -4.20 13.22
N VAL A 47 -11.70 -4.29 12.45
CA VAL A 47 -10.41 -3.64 12.75
C VAL A 47 -10.56 -2.12 12.70
N ILE A 48 -11.22 -1.60 11.66
CA ILE A 48 -11.44 -0.15 11.52
C ILE A 48 -12.29 0.42 12.66
N GLU A 49 -13.37 -0.24 13.06
CA GLU A 49 -14.22 0.17 14.20
C GLU A 49 -13.46 0.18 15.52
N LYS A 50 -12.56 -0.78 15.76
CA LYS A 50 -11.70 -0.78 16.95
C LYS A 50 -10.73 0.39 16.90
N LEU A 51 -10.06 0.64 15.77
CA LEU A 51 -9.10 1.73 15.61
C LEU A 51 -9.74 3.11 15.75
N GLN A 52 -11.00 3.31 15.34
CA GLN A 52 -11.73 4.56 15.54
C GLN A 52 -11.89 4.94 17.03
N LYS A 53 -11.89 3.95 17.92
CA LYS A 53 -12.03 4.13 19.36
C LYS A 53 -10.69 4.33 20.07
N LEU A 54 -9.57 4.13 19.34
CA LEU A 54 -8.23 4.20 19.89
C LEU A 54 -7.52 5.49 19.45
N ASN A 55 -6.62 5.96 20.28
CA ASN A 55 -5.70 7.04 19.98
C ASN A 55 -4.31 6.61 20.42
N VAL A 56 -3.59 5.93 19.53
CA VAL A 56 -2.26 5.36 19.78
C VAL A 56 -1.21 6.25 19.16
N PRO A 57 -0.20 6.74 19.91
CA PRO A 57 0.93 7.45 19.33
C PRO A 57 1.62 6.61 18.25
N GLY A 58 1.98 7.23 17.13
CA GLY A 58 2.57 6.52 16.00
C GLY A 58 1.58 5.76 15.10
N VAL A 59 0.27 5.86 15.36
CA VAL A 59 -0.80 5.33 14.50
C VAL A 59 -1.65 6.48 13.97
N CYS A 60 -1.87 6.50 12.66
CA CYS A 60 -2.74 7.49 12.04
C CYS A 60 -4.19 7.26 12.49
N ARG A 61 -4.77 8.30 13.10
CA ARG A 61 -6.12 8.22 13.65
C ARG A 61 -7.17 8.09 12.56
N ILE A 62 -8.05 7.11 12.70
CA ILE A 62 -9.24 6.95 11.87
C ILE A 62 -10.39 7.71 12.52
N LEU A 63 -11.02 8.61 11.77
CA LEU A 63 -12.07 9.50 12.27
C LEU A 63 -13.47 9.01 11.89
N GLU A 64 -13.62 8.57 10.64
CA GLU A 64 -14.89 8.09 10.10
C GLU A 64 -14.64 7.00 9.05
N SER A 65 -15.54 6.04 8.95
CA SER A 65 -15.60 5.09 7.86
C SER A 65 -17.04 4.89 7.41
N GLY A 66 -17.23 4.47 6.16
CA GLY A 66 -18.57 4.27 5.61
C GLY A 66 -18.56 3.96 4.13
N ALA A 67 -19.65 4.27 3.44
CA ALA A 67 -19.76 4.13 2.00
C ALA A 67 -20.44 5.35 1.37
N VAL A 68 -19.91 5.77 0.20
CA VAL A 68 -20.48 6.79 -0.68
C VAL A 68 -20.58 6.23 -2.08
N GLU A 69 -21.75 6.33 -2.71
CA GLU A 69 -22.03 5.76 -4.04
C GLU A 69 -21.72 4.25 -4.13
N GLY A 70 -21.95 3.51 -3.04
CA GLY A 70 -21.70 2.08 -2.98
C GLY A 70 -20.21 1.70 -2.86
N ARG A 71 -19.32 2.67 -2.72
CA ARG A 71 -17.87 2.48 -2.56
C ARG A 71 -17.46 2.78 -1.13
N PRO A 72 -16.68 1.90 -0.47
CA PRO A 72 -16.18 2.14 0.88
C PRO A 72 -15.27 3.37 0.94
N TYR A 73 -15.21 4.02 2.11
CA TYR A 73 -14.24 5.08 2.40
C TYR A 73 -13.77 5.02 3.84
N ILE A 74 -12.59 5.61 4.07
CA ILE A 74 -12.06 5.89 5.41
C ILE A 74 -11.55 7.32 5.42
N VAL A 75 -11.86 8.04 6.50
CA VAL A 75 -11.32 9.39 6.80
C VAL A 75 -10.29 9.27 7.90
N TYR A 76 -9.10 9.76 7.63
CA TYR A 76 -7.98 9.82 8.57
C TYR A 76 -7.67 11.27 8.95
N ASP A 77 -7.05 11.47 10.10
CA ASP A 77 -6.28 12.70 10.31
C ASP A 77 -5.24 12.87 9.20
N TYR A 78 -5.05 14.10 8.74
CA TYR A 78 -4.04 14.36 7.72
C TYR A 78 -2.64 14.33 8.33
N VAL A 79 -1.81 13.42 7.88
CA VAL A 79 -0.39 13.35 8.25
C VAL A 79 0.38 14.29 7.33
N ASP A 80 0.84 15.41 7.87
CA ASP A 80 1.75 16.32 7.17
C ASP A 80 3.17 15.75 7.25
N GLY A 81 3.46 14.87 6.33
CA GLY A 81 4.66 14.02 6.36
C GLY A 81 5.04 13.46 5.00
N VAL A 82 6.13 12.72 5.00
CA VAL A 82 6.72 12.08 3.82
C VAL A 82 6.72 10.57 4.01
N SER A 83 6.36 9.83 2.98
CA SER A 83 6.43 8.36 2.98
C SER A 83 7.86 7.88 3.21
N SER A 84 8.04 6.85 4.02
CA SER A 84 9.35 6.24 4.24
C SER A 84 9.97 5.69 2.95
N LYS A 85 9.15 5.41 1.93
CA LYS A 85 9.60 5.05 0.60
C LYS A 85 10.44 6.14 -0.07
N GLU A 86 10.06 7.42 0.11
CA GLU A 86 10.78 8.57 -0.44
C GLU A 86 12.04 8.93 0.37
N LEU A 87 12.07 8.50 1.63
CA LEU A 87 13.15 8.80 2.57
C LEU A 87 14.25 7.73 2.61
N SER A 88 14.04 6.60 1.96
CA SER A 88 15.02 5.50 1.91
C SER A 88 16.05 5.69 0.78
N PRO A 89 17.31 5.23 0.93
CA PRO A 89 17.85 4.71 2.18
C PRO A 89 18.00 5.79 3.24
N MET A 90 17.98 5.36 4.53
CA MET A 90 18.16 6.24 5.67
C MET A 90 19.31 5.77 6.59
N PRO A 91 19.89 6.66 7.41
CA PRO A 91 20.96 6.27 8.36
C PRO A 91 20.48 5.18 9.31
N LEU A 92 21.35 4.20 9.60
CA LEU A 92 20.99 3.04 10.43
C LEU A 92 20.41 3.43 11.80
N GLY A 93 21.02 4.38 12.50
CA GLY A 93 20.51 4.83 13.80
C GLY A 93 19.10 5.42 13.72
N VAL A 94 18.77 6.13 12.61
CA VAL A 94 17.41 6.64 12.37
C VAL A 94 16.45 5.48 12.09
N ALA A 95 16.87 4.49 11.28
CA ALA A 95 16.06 3.32 10.96
C ALA A 95 15.71 2.51 12.23
N LEU A 96 16.71 2.17 13.05
CA LEU A 96 16.53 1.42 14.30
C LEU A 96 15.66 2.17 15.29
N HIS A 97 15.91 3.48 15.50
CA HIS A 97 15.11 4.31 16.40
C HIS A 97 13.65 4.40 15.94
N SER A 98 13.43 4.56 14.64
CA SER A 98 12.09 4.65 14.07
C SER A 98 11.36 3.32 14.14
N LEU A 99 12.06 2.21 13.89
CA LEU A 99 11.48 0.87 14.01
C LEU A 99 11.01 0.61 15.44
N ARG A 100 11.80 0.99 16.45
CA ARG A 100 11.43 0.88 17.86
C ARG A 100 10.16 1.67 18.21
N LYS A 101 9.98 2.86 17.64
CA LYS A 101 8.72 3.62 17.79
C LYS A 101 7.52 2.90 17.16
N ILE A 102 7.71 2.24 16.01
CA ILE A 102 6.66 1.44 15.38
C ILE A 102 6.33 0.22 16.24
N VAL A 103 7.33 -0.45 16.78
CA VAL A 103 7.14 -1.58 17.71
C VAL A 103 6.28 -1.15 18.91
N ALA A 104 6.59 -0.02 19.54
CA ALA A 104 5.78 0.51 20.65
C ALA A 104 4.32 0.80 20.26
N ALA A 105 4.08 1.30 19.02
CA ALA A 105 2.73 1.51 18.52
C ALA A 105 1.98 0.18 18.31
N LEU A 106 2.64 -0.85 17.76
CA LEU A 106 2.06 -2.18 17.57
C LEU A 106 1.78 -2.90 18.91
N GLN A 107 2.68 -2.79 19.89
CA GLN A 107 2.46 -3.30 21.25
C GLN A 107 1.20 -2.69 21.88
N ALA A 108 0.99 -1.38 21.71
CA ALA A 108 -0.22 -0.71 22.21
C ALA A 108 -1.51 -1.21 21.52
N LEU A 109 -1.43 -1.67 20.27
CA LEU A 109 -2.56 -2.22 19.51
C LEU A 109 -2.84 -3.70 19.84
N ARG A 110 -1.82 -4.45 20.26
CA ARG A 110 -1.93 -5.88 20.60
C ARG A 110 -3.02 -6.15 21.64
N GLY A 111 -3.14 -5.29 22.65
CA GLY A 111 -4.17 -5.39 23.69
C GLY A 111 -5.61 -5.32 23.16
N ALA A 112 -5.83 -4.72 22.00
CA ALA A 112 -7.10 -4.68 21.27
C ALA A 112 -7.26 -5.83 20.26
N GLY A 113 -6.27 -6.73 20.16
CA GLY A 113 -6.23 -7.82 19.18
C GLY A 113 -6.13 -7.30 17.75
N ILE A 114 -5.34 -6.26 17.52
CA ILE A 114 -5.13 -5.65 16.20
C ILE A 114 -3.69 -5.91 15.76
N SER A 115 -3.53 -6.58 14.61
CA SER A 115 -2.31 -6.65 13.83
C SER A 115 -2.44 -5.76 12.60
N HIS A 116 -1.33 -5.26 12.07
CA HIS A 116 -1.35 -4.36 10.91
C HIS A 116 -1.67 -5.10 9.60
N GLY A 117 -0.90 -6.15 9.31
CA GLY A 117 -1.08 -7.04 8.15
C GLY A 117 -0.57 -6.50 6.81
N ASP A 118 -0.12 -5.23 6.74
CA ASP A 118 0.45 -4.62 5.53
C ASP A 118 1.53 -3.57 5.85
N ILE A 119 2.47 -3.93 6.73
CA ILE A 119 3.60 -3.05 7.04
C ILE A 119 4.54 -3.02 5.83
N ASN A 120 4.66 -1.84 5.22
CA ASN A 120 5.52 -1.60 4.06
C ASN A 120 5.92 -0.11 3.99
N PRO A 121 6.92 0.27 3.17
CA PRO A 121 7.40 1.65 3.13
C PRO A 121 6.37 2.70 2.72
N SER A 122 5.32 2.32 1.99
CA SER A 122 4.26 3.24 1.57
C SER A 122 3.26 3.53 2.69
N ASN A 123 3.17 2.64 3.68
CA ASN A 123 2.25 2.72 4.81
C ASN A 123 2.90 3.27 6.09
N VAL A 124 4.17 3.67 6.01
CA VAL A 124 4.87 4.39 7.09
C VAL A 124 5.23 5.78 6.62
N PHE A 125 4.68 6.79 7.26
CA PHE A 125 4.99 8.19 7.02
C PHE A 125 5.84 8.74 8.16
N PHE A 126 6.71 9.69 7.84
CA PHE A 126 7.42 10.48 8.84
C PHE A 126 6.84 11.88 8.85
N ASP A 127 6.34 12.30 10.01
CA ASP A 127 5.82 13.65 10.20
C ASP A 127 6.93 14.71 10.24
N ARG A 128 6.57 15.99 10.38
CA ARG A 128 7.54 17.10 10.47
C ARG A 128 8.50 16.98 11.64
N SER A 129 8.17 16.21 12.67
CA SER A 129 9.05 15.94 13.83
C SER A 129 9.97 14.74 13.64
N ALA A 130 10.04 14.17 12.42
CA ALA A 130 10.75 12.94 12.10
C ALA A 130 10.24 11.72 12.91
N SER A 131 8.98 11.73 13.33
CA SER A 131 8.35 10.62 14.01
C SER A 131 7.59 9.74 13.01
N PRO A 132 7.77 8.39 13.05
CA PRO A 132 7.05 7.49 12.18
C PRO A 132 5.58 7.38 12.58
N VAL A 133 4.70 7.30 11.58
CA VAL A 133 3.26 7.14 11.71
C VAL A 133 2.81 5.99 10.81
N LEU A 134 2.23 4.95 11.40
CA LEU A 134 1.62 3.82 10.69
C LEU A 134 0.27 4.21 10.12
N MET A 135 0.02 3.81 8.89
CA MET A 135 -1.22 4.04 8.15
C MET A 135 -1.74 2.74 7.52
N ASP A 136 -3.00 2.76 7.09
CA ASP A 136 -3.57 1.71 6.24
C ASP A 136 -3.68 0.32 6.88
N PHE A 137 -4.39 0.25 7.98
CA PHE A 137 -4.79 -0.97 8.65
C PHE A 137 -6.01 -1.64 7.99
N GLY A 138 -6.27 -2.89 8.36
CA GLY A 138 -7.50 -3.62 7.98
C GLY A 138 -7.52 -4.11 6.55
N ILE A 139 -6.34 -4.38 5.98
CA ILE A 139 -6.24 -4.95 4.64
C ILE A 139 -6.82 -6.36 4.58
N VAL A 140 -7.51 -6.65 3.48
CA VAL A 140 -7.98 -8.00 3.14
C VAL A 140 -7.08 -8.56 2.05
N GLY A 141 -6.35 -9.62 2.36
CA GLY A 141 -5.39 -10.22 1.43
C GLY A 141 -3.94 -10.25 1.95
N PRO A 142 -2.97 -10.62 1.11
CA PRO A 142 -1.58 -10.77 1.53
C PRO A 142 -0.86 -9.44 1.79
N GLY A 143 -1.39 -8.30 1.33
CA GLY A 143 -0.72 -7.00 1.41
C GLY A 143 0.34 -6.81 0.33
N ALA A 144 1.32 -5.94 0.59
CA ALA A 144 2.42 -5.64 -0.30
C ALA A 144 3.41 -6.82 -0.36
N LEU A 145 3.38 -7.59 -1.45
CA LEU A 145 4.04 -8.90 -1.59
C LEU A 145 5.53 -8.91 -1.17
N HIS A 146 6.28 -7.87 -1.51
CA HIS A 146 7.71 -7.76 -1.16
C HIS A 146 7.99 -7.68 0.34
N TYR A 147 6.97 -7.43 1.16
CA TYR A 147 7.07 -7.23 2.61
C TYR A 147 6.21 -8.22 3.39
N SER A 148 5.40 -9.02 2.70
CA SER A 148 4.47 -9.96 3.31
C SER A 148 5.16 -11.23 3.77
N ALA A 149 4.74 -11.74 4.92
CA ALA A 149 5.22 -13.00 5.47
C ALA A 149 4.75 -14.22 4.64
N PRO A 150 5.52 -15.33 4.61
CA PRO A 150 5.20 -16.53 3.82
C PRO A 150 3.79 -17.08 4.06
N GLU A 151 3.36 -17.12 5.32
CA GLU A 151 2.03 -17.61 5.70
C GLU A 151 0.89 -16.76 5.16
N ARG A 152 1.13 -15.45 4.90
CA ARG A 152 0.16 -14.55 4.28
C ARG A 152 -0.09 -14.91 2.83
N PHE A 153 0.92 -15.43 2.11
CA PHE A 153 0.78 -15.96 0.76
C PHE A 153 -0.12 -17.19 0.70
N SER A 154 -0.21 -17.92 1.80
CA SER A 154 -1.10 -19.10 1.94
C SER A 154 -2.48 -18.73 2.47
N GLY A 155 -2.80 -17.43 2.60
CA GLY A 155 -4.10 -16.96 3.02
C GLY A 155 -4.30 -16.87 4.54
N ALA A 156 -3.25 -17.00 5.35
CA ALA A 156 -3.35 -16.79 6.80
C ALA A 156 -3.81 -15.34 7.11
N ALA A 157 -4.58 -15.18 8.18
CA ALA A 157 -4.97 -13.87 8.68
C ALA A 157 -3.75 -13.07 9.17
N PRO A 158 -3.82 -11.72 9.22
CA PRO A 158 -2.81 -10.90 9.87
C PRO A 158 -2.57 -11.34 11.31
N SER A 159 -1.31 -11.37 11.72
CA SER A 159 -0.88 -11.76 13.06
C SER A 159 0.37 -10.98 13.46
N GLU A 160 0.68 -10.95 14.76
CA GLU A 160 1.93 -10.37 15.25
C GLU A 160 3.16 -11.01 14.58
N LYS A 161 3.13 -12.32 14.39
CA LYS A 161 4.21 -13.04 13.70
C LYS A 161 4.38 -12.59 12.24
N SER A 162 3.29 -12.31 11.52
CA SER A 162 3.38 -11.77 10.16
C SER A 162 3.86 -10.32 10.16
N ASP A 163 3.49 -9.51 11.15
CA ASP A 163 3.96 -8.13 11.30
C ASP A 163 5.46 -8.10 11.62
N LEU A 164 5.99 -9.01 12.46
CA LEU A 164 7.42 -9.16 12.72
C LEU A 164 8.22 -9.39 11.44
N PHE A 165 7.77 -10.27 10.56
CA PHE A 165 8.41 -10.48 9.26
C PHE A 165 8.43 -9.18 8.42
N SER A 166 7.28 -8.51 8.35
CA SER A 166 7.13 -7.27 7.58
C SER A 166 8.02 -6.14 8.14
N LEU A 167 8.22 -6.08 9.46
CA LEU A 167 9.17 -5.15 10.11
C LEU A 167 10.62 -5.44 9.71
N GLY A 168 11.00 -6.71 9.59
CA GLY A 168 12.32 -7.11 9.09
C GLY A 168 12.54 -6.67 7.63
N ALA A 169 11.56 -6.92 6.76
CA ALA A 169 11.61 -6.50 5.36
C ALA A 169 11.62 -4.96 5.21
N LEU A 170 10.88 -4.25 6.07
CA LEU A 170 10.87 -2.79 6.14
C LEU A 170 12.23 -2.25 6.57
N LEU A 171 12.85 -2.82 7.63
CA LEU A 171 14.18 -2.42 8.08
C LEU A 171 15.22 -2.60 6.98
N TYR A 172 15.19 -3.74 6.27
CA TYR A 172 16.05 -3.94 5.11
C TYR A 172 15.87 -2.82 4.07
N PHE A 173 14.63 -2.54 3.68
CA PHE A 173 14.33 -1.47 2.71
C PHE A 173 14.84 -0.10 3.18
N TRP A 174 14.65 0.23 4.45
CA TRP A 174 15.10 1.49 5.00
C TRP A 174 16.62 1.68 4.95
N VAL A 175 17.35 0.59 5.05
CA VAL A 175 18.81 0.60 5.01
C VAL A 175 19.33 0.48 3.57
N ALA A 176 18.76 -0.42 2.77
CA ALA A 176 19.22 -0.73 1.42
C ALA A 176 18.64 0.20 0.34
N GLY A 177 17.46 0.79 0.56
CA GLY A 177 16.73 1.61 -0.41
C GLY A 177 15.94 0.83 -1.45
N GLU A 178 15.95 -0.50 -1.38
CA GLU A 178 15.22 -1.40 -2.30
C GLU A 178 14.73 -2.64 -1.55
N PRO A 179 13.67 -3.33 -2.03
CA PRO A 179 13.15 -4.53 -1.39
C PRO A 179 14.20 -5.64 -1.29
N LEU A 180 14.11 -6.46 -0.24
CA LEU A 180 14.91 -7.67 -0.10
C LEU A 180 14.44 -8.78 -1.05
N LEU A 181 13.12 -8.96 -1.15
CA LEU A 181 12.50 -9.95 -2.02
C LEU A 181 12.36 -9.36 -3.41
N GLU A 182 13.12 -9.89 -4.36
CA GLU A 182 13.09 -9.45 -5.75
C GLU A 182 12.01 -10.21 -6.53
N GLY A 183 11.43 -9.56 -7.54
CA GLY A 183 10.45 -10.14 -8.45
C GLY A 183 9.32 -9.17 -8.79
N GLU A 184 8.71 -9.36 -9.96
CA GLU A 184 7.56 -8.59 -10.42
C GLU A 184 6.24 -9.37 -10.27
N THR A 185 6.35 -10.70 -10.15
CA THR A 185 5.19 -11.57 -10.02
C THR A 185 5.16 -12.27 -8.65
N PHE A 186 3.96 -12.71 -8.25
CA PHE A 186 3.76 -13.50 -7.05
C PHE A 186 4.71 -14.72 -6.97
N GLU A 187 4.85 -15.46 -8.08
CA GLU A 187 5.68 -16.66 -8.15
C GLU A 187 7.18 -16.36 -7.96
N GLN A 188 7.65 -15.25 -8.55
CA GLN A 188 9.05 -14.83 -8.39
C GLN A 188 9.34 -14.42 -6.94
N ILE A 189 8.46 -13.64 -6.33
CA ILE A 189 8.62 -13.19 -4.94
C ILE A 189 8.56 -14.39 -3.99
N ARG A 190 7.64 -15.34 -4.22
CA ARG A 190 7.57 -16.58 -3.46
C ARG A 190 8.85 -17.40 -3.58
N GLY A 191 9.37 -17.58 -4.79
CA GLY A 191 10.65 -18.27 -5.02
C GLY A 191 11.84 -17.56 -4.36
N ALA A 192 11.88 -16.23 -4.34
CA ALA A 192 12.88 -15.47 -3.62
C ALA A 192 12.79 -15.70 -2.10
N MET A 193 11.57 -15.80 -1.57
CA MET A 193 11.30 -16.06 -0.16
C MET A 193 11.70 -17.47 0.27
N GLU A 194 11.43 -18.50 -0.53
CA GLU A 194 11.85 -19.89 -0.25
C GLU A 194 13.37 -20.04 -0.13
N ASN A 195 14.12 -19.13 -0.74
CA ASN A 195 15.59 -19.06 -0.69
C ASN A 195 16.12 -18.01 0.29
N LEU A 196 15.25 -17.43 1.15
CA LEU A 196 15.65 -16.43 2.11
C LEU A 196 16.46 -17.07 3.25
N GLY A 197 17.57 -16.44 3.63
CA GLY A 197 18.39 -16.83 4.76
C GLY A 197 19.31 -15.69 5.20
N PRO A 198 19.79 -15.71 6.46
CA PRO A 198 20.62 -14.64 7.01
C PRO A 198 21.88 -14.34 6.19
N GLU A 199 22.53 -15.38 5.67
CA GLU A 199 23.72 -15.25 4.84
C GLU A 199 23.43 -14.48 3.55
N LYS A 200 22.31 -14.78 2.88
CA LYS A 200 21.89 -14.12 1.65
C LYS A 200 21.58 -12.63 1.89
N ILE A 201 20.97 -12.30 3.02
CA ILE A 201 20.68 -10.92 3.41
C ILE A 201 22.00 -10.15 3.60
N GLY A 202 22.92 -10.74 4.35
CA GLY A 202 24.25 -10.17 4.60
C GLY A 202 25.04 -9.96 3.32
N LEU A 203 25.06 -10.94 2.40
CA LEU A 203 25.74 -10.82 1.10
C LEU A 203 25.13 -9.72 0.24
N SER A 204 23.82 -9.64 0.16
CA SER A 204 23.12 -8.59 -0.60
C SER A 204 23.48 -7.19 -0.08
N LEU A 205 23.53 -7.00 1.24
CA LEU A 205 23.96 -5.71 1.81
C LEU A 205 25.45 -5.42 1.58
N LEU A 206 26.32 -6.42 1.67
CA LEU A 206 27.76 -6.25 1.37
C LEU A 206 27.99 -5.80 -0.07
N GLU A 207 27.29 -6.38 -1.03
CA GLU A 207 27.36 -5.97 -2.44
C GLU A 207 26.93 -4.51 -2.62
N LYS A 208 25.89 -4.07 -1.91
CA LYS A 208 25.41 -2.68 -1.95
C LYS A 208 26.40 -1.70 -1.30
N ILE A 209 27.04 -2.10 -0.21
CA ILE A 209 28.10 -1.33 0.44
C ILE A 209 29.28 -1.16 -0.53
N GLN A 210 29.75 -2.26 -1.16
CA GLN A 210 30.84 -2.23 -2.14
C GLN A 210 30.50 -1.34 -3.35
N ALA A 211 29.24 -1.39 -3.82
CA ALA A 211 28.74 -0.51 -4.87
C ALA A 211 28.52 0.95 -4.41
N LYS A 212 28.82 1.28 -3.15
CA LYS A 212 28.58 2.59 -2.52
C LYS A 212 27.13 3.07 -2.57
N LYS A 213 26.19 2.14 -2.63
CA LYS A 213 24.75 2.43 -2.58
C LYS A 213 24.24 2.59 -1.14
N VAL A 214 24.96 2.02 -0.19
CA VAL A 214 24.60 2.00 1.24
C VAL A 214 25.79 2.40 2.08
N SER A 215 25.58 3.26 3.06
CA SER A 215 26.62 3.72 4.00
C SER A 215 26.51 2.95 5.31
N LEU A 216 26.94 1.68 5.30
CA LEU A 216 27.07 0.82 6.47
C LEU A 216 28.51 0.37 6.63
N SER A 217 28.93 0.22 7.87
CA SER A 217 30.20 -0.44 8.22
C SER A 217 30.02 -1.97 8.37
N PRO A 218 31.11 -2.76 8.33
CA PRO A 218 31.02 -4.19 8.66
C PRO A 218 30.49 -4.44 10.08
N GLU A 219 30.79 -3.55 11.02
CA GLU A 219 30.29 -3.59 12.39
C GLU A 219 28.76 -3.43 12.41
N ASP A 220 28.21 -2.52 11.60
CA ASP A 220 26.76 -2.33 11.48
C ASP A 220 26.05 -3.59 10.99
N LEU A 221 26.68 -4.36 10.08
CA LEU A 221 26.10 -5.63 9.63
C LEU A 221 26.00 -6.65 10.76
N SER A 222 27.00 -6.71 11.64
CA SER A 222 26.97 -7.61 12.79
C SER A 222 25.89 -7.26 13.82
N LEU A 223 25.48 -5.99 13.88
CA LEU A 223 24.36 -5.55 14.72
C LEU A 223 23.01 -5.92 14.13
N LEU A 224 22.91 -5.96 12.81
CA LEU A 224 21.67 -6.26 12.09
C LEU A 224 21.41 -7.77 11.96
N GLU A 225 22.45 -8.61 12.05
CA GLU A 225 22.32 -10.07 11.87
C GLU A 225 21.33 -10.72 12.84
N PRO A 226 21.31 -10.46 14.16
CA PRO A 226 20.32 -11.02 15.07
C PRO A 226 18.89 -10.59 14.71
N LEU A 227 18.71 -9.34 14.24
CA LEU A 227 17.41 -8.83 13.83
C LEU A 227 16.90 -9.55 12.58
N TRP A 228 17.73 -9.75 11.55
CA TRP A 228 17.28 -10.51 10.38
C TRP A 228 16.99 -11.98 10.69
N LYS A 229 17.83 -12.61 11.48
CA LYS A 229 17.60 -14.01 11.90
C LYS A 229 16.28 -14.17 12.64
N GLY A 230 15.96 -13.21 13.51
CA GLY A 230 14.73 -13.27 14.29
C GLY A 230 13.49 -12.87 13.52
N LEU A 231 13.60 -11.89 12.64
CA LEU A 231 12.43 -11.30 11.95
C LEU A 231 12.08 -12.01 10.64
N LEU A 232 13.10 -12.37 9.83
CA LEU A 232 12.89 -12.85 8.46
C LEU A 232 12.91 -14.37 8.34
N GLU A 233 12.73 -15.08 9.47
CA GLU A 233 12.56 -16.53 9.45
C GLU A 233 11.26 -16.90 8.72
N PRO A 234 11.32 -17.79 7.70
CA PRO A 234 10.12 -18.17 6.95
C PRO A 234 9.03 -18.82 7.81
N SER A 235 9.43 -19.67 8.78
CA SER A 235 8.49 -20.28 9.70
C SER A 235 8.08 -19.32 10.82
N PRO A 236 6.78 -19.03 11.01
CA PRO A 236 6.32 -18.15 12.08
C PRO A 236 6.78 -18.60 13.49
N ASP A 237 6.86 -19.92 13.73
CA ASP A 237 7.23 -20.49 15.03
C ASP A 237 8.73 -20.34 15.33
N ALA A 238 9.56 -20.14 14.32
CA ALA A 238 11.00 -19.93 14.45
C ALA A 238 11.39 -18.44 14.49
N ARG A 239 10.43 -17.51 14.24
CA ARG A 239 10.64 -16.08 14.43
C ARG A 239 10.74 -15.70 15.89
N LEU A 240 11.18 -14.44 16.15
CA LEU A 240 11.08 -13.81 17.46
C LEU A 240 9.72 -14.12 18.11
N GLU A 241 9.72 -14.29 19.43
CA GLU A 241 8.52 -14.68 20.14
C GLU A 241 7.42 -13.62 20.02
N ASP A 242 7.79 -12.36 20.24
CA ASP A 242 6.87 -11.23 20.20
C ASP A 242 7.56 -9.88 19.94
N LEU A 243 6.79 -8.80 20.04
CA LEU A 243 7.27 -7.42 19.88
C LEU A 243 8.14 -6.95 21.05
N GLU A 244 8.04 -7.57 22.23
CA GLU A 244 8.87 -7.26 23.40
C GLU A 244 10.30 -7.71 23.16
N GLU A 245 10.49 -8.94 22.68
CA GLU A 245 11.82 -9.46 22.31
C GLU A 245 12.46 -8.60 21.22
N LEU A 246 11.66 -8.14 20.24
CA LEU A 246 12.15 -7.23 19.20
C LEU A 246 12.58 -5.88 19.79
N ASP A 247 11.82 -5.29 20.74
CA ASP A 247 12.19 -4.01 21.37
C ASP A 247 13.51 -4.10 22.11
N GLU A 248 13.74 -5.20 22.85
CA GLU A 248 15.02 -5.48 23.55
C GLU A 248 16.21 -5.58 22.58
N LEU A 249 16.03 -6.30 21.47
CA LEU A 249 17.09 -6.41 20.44
C LEU A 249 17.38 -5.07 19.77
N LEU A 250 16.37 -4.26 19.52
CA LEU A 250 16.54 -2.91 18.95
C LEU A 250 17.23 -1.96 19.92
N GLU A 251 16.95 -2.05 21.22
CA GLU A 251 17.64 -1.29 22.24
C GLU A 251 19.13 -1.62 22.27
N ILE A 252 19.48 -2.91 22.32
CA ILE A 252 20.86 -3.38 22.26
C ILE A 252 21.57 -2.92 20.98
N ALA A 253 20.91 -3.01 19.83
CA ALA A 253 21.47 -2.58 18.55
C ALA A 253 21.74 -1.06 18.54
N LEU A 254 20.81 -0.25 19.05
CA LEU A 254 20.96 1.20 19.17
C LEU A 254 22.12 1.59 20.08
N GLU A 255 22.22 0.96 21.24
CA GLU A 255 23.32 1.22 22.19
C GLU A 255 24.70 0.92 21.56
N LYS A 256 24.84 -0.25 20.93
CA LYS A 256 26.08 -0.67 20.27
C LYS A 256 26.46 0.18 19.05
N HIS A 257 25.47 0.63 18.28
CA HIS A 257 25.70 1.54 17.14
C HIS A 257 26.14 2.94 17.58
N GLY A 258 26.23 3.22 18.90
CA GLY A 258 26.46 4.58 19.39
C GLY A 258 25.27 5.51 19.14
N GLY A 259 24.13 4.95 18.82
CA GLY A 259 22.87 5.64 18.49
C GLY A 259 22.11 6.18 19.71
N VAL A 260 22.78 6.30 20.86
CA VAL A 260 22.24 6.94 22.06
C VAL A 260 23.00 8.24 22.28
N GLY A 261 22.29 9.34 22.42
CA GLY A 261 22.90 10.64 22.72
C GLY A 261 23.08 11.55 21.49
N VAL A 262 24.20 12.29 21.47
CA VAL A 262 24.43 13.41 20.53
C VAL A 262 24.44 12.98 19.05
N GLN A 263 24.96 11.79 18.75
CA GLN A 263 25.06 11.31 17.36
C GLN A 263 23.69 11.00 16.78
N LEU A 264 22.83 10.28 17.51
CA LEU A 264 21.45 10.01 17.09
C LEU A 264 20.64 11.30 17.00
N ALA A 265 20.74 12.20 17.98
CA ALA A 265 20.06 13.48 17.95
C ALA A 265 20.39 14.29 16.69
N ARG A 266 21.69 14.35 16.32
CA ARG A 266 22.13 15.00 15.09
C ARG A 266 21.64 14.30 13.82
N ALA A 267 21.62 12.96 13.82
CA ALA A 267 21.08 12.20 12.68
C ALA A 267 19.59 12.44 12.48
N LEU A 268 18.81 12.48 13.57
CA LEU A 268 17.38 12.79 13.55
C LEU A 268 17.11 14.24 13.12
N GLU A 269 17.93 15.19 13.57
CA GLU A 269 17.83 16.59 13.12
C GLU A 269 18.04 16.72 11.61
N ASN A 270 19.12 16.14 11.08
CA ASN A 270 19.40 16.12 9.64
C ASN A 270 18.29 15.41 8.85
N PHE A 271 17.73 14.34 9.40
CA PHE A 271 16.62 13.63 8.80
C PHE A 271 15.35 14.48 8.78
N GLY A 272 15.04 15.19 9.86
CA GLY A 272 13.95 16.16 9.93
C GLY A 272 14.11 17.32 8.93
N GLN A 273 15.33 17.81 8.71
CA GLN A 273 15.61 18.80 7.68
C GLN A 273 15.31 18.26 6.27
N ARG A 274 15.72 17.03 5.96
CA ARG A 274 15.40 16.35 4.69
C ARG A 274 13.87 16.22 4.48
N ILE A 275 13.12 15.84 5.51
CA ILE A 275 11.65 15.80 5.46
C ILE A 275 11.10 17.18 5.11
N SER A 276 11.57 18.23 5.79
CA SER A 276 11.11 19.61 5.57
C SER A 276 11.37 20.09 4.15
N GLU A 277 12.52 19.76 3.56
CA GLU A 277 12.86 20.09 2.17
C GLU A 277 11.92 19.40 1.17
N ILE A 278 11.62 18.11 1.39
CA ILE A 278 10.68 17.36 0.54
C ILE A 278 9.28 17.96 0.64
N LEU A 279 8.81 18.27 1.86
CA LEU A 279 7.48 18.88 2.06
C LEU A 279 7.37 20.24 1.39
N GLN A 280 8.37 21.12 1.51
CA GLN A 280 8.40 22.41 0.83
C GLN A 280 8.32 22.25 -0.70
N LYS A 281 9.08 21.29 -1.26
CA LYS A 281 9.02 20.98 -2.69
C LYS A 281 7.64 20.47 -3.11
N ASN A 282 6.97 19.72 -2.25
CA ASN A 282 5.63 19.19 -2.52
C ASN A 282 4.54 20.26 -2.37
N GLU A 283 4.69 21.21 -1.44
CA GLU A 283 3.76 22.35 -1.26
C GLU A 283 3.69 23.24 -2.51
N THR A 284 4.78 23.34 -3.28
CA THR A 284 4.79 24.11 -4.54
C THR A 284 4.04 23.42 -5.69
N LYS A 285 3.73 22.12 -5.56
CA LYS A 285 2.92 21.40 -6.54
C LYS A 285 1.45 21.74 -6.33
N THR A 286 0.82 22.36 -7.33
CA THR A 286 -0.63 22.60 -7.32
C THR A 286 -1.35 21.25 -7.43
N LEU A 287 -2.05 20.86 -6.38
CA LEU A 287 -2.91 19.67 -6.42
C LEU A 287 -4.15 19.98 -7.27
N GLU A 288 -4.53 19.04 -8.13
CA GLU A 288 -5.78 19.15 -8.90
C GLU A 288 -6.98 19.13 -7.96
N LYS A 289 -7.90 20.11 -8.17
CA LYS A 289 -9.18 20.10 -7.46
C LYS A 289 -9.98 18.89 -7.88
N ALA A 290 -10.48 18.14 -6.90
CA ALA A 290 -11.33 17.00 -7.13
C ALA A 290 -12.80 17.36 -6.85
N ASP A 291 -13.68 16.96 -7.77
CA ASP A 291 -15.13 17.03 -7.58
C ASP A 291 -15.61 15.70 -7.00
N LEU A 292 -15.87 15.69 -5.70
CA LEU A 292 -16.39 14.52 -5.02
C LEU A 292 -17.89 14.62 -4.84
N PRO A 293 -18.67 13.52 -5.02
CA PRO A 293 -20.13 13.59 -5.10
C PRO A 293 -20.80 14.14 -3.83
N PHE A 294 -20.12 14.08 -2.68
CA PHE A 294 -20.63 14.59 -1.41
C PHE A 294 -20.30 16.07 -1.14
N LEU A 295 -19.34 16.68 -1.85
CA LEU A 295 -18.95 18.08 -1.63
C LEU A 295 -20.07 19.07 -2.02
N ASN A 296 -20.95 18.66 -2.91
CA ASN A 296 -22.01 19.54 -3.45
C ASN A 296 -23.41 19.28 -2.84
N SER A 297 -23.51 18.37 -1.87
CA SER A 297 -24.82 17.99 -1.29
C SER A 297 -25.51 19.11 -0.49
N GLY A 298 -24.77 20.12 -0.02
CA GLY A 298 -25.31 21.30 0.66
C GLY A 298 -25.77 22.46 -0.24
N LYS A 299 -25.34 22.48 -1.49
CA LYS A 299 -25.72 23.51 -2.48
C LYS A 299 -26.60 22.91 -3.56
N ARG A 300 -27.82 22.49 -3.25
CA ARG A 300 -28.86 22.30 -4.28
C ARG A 300 -29.22 23.67 -4.89
N SER A 301 -28.33 24.18 -5.75
CA SER A 301 -28.66 25.23 -6.68
C SER A 301 -29.73 24.70 -7.62
N LYS A 302 -30.88 25.41 -7.66
CA LYS A 302 -31.89 25.28 -8.70
C LYS A 302 -31.30 25.68 -10.06
N LYS A 303 -30.32 24.93 -10.58
CA LYS A 303 -29.89 25.05 -11.97
C LYS A 303 -30.57 23.94 -12.76
N GLY A 304 -31.44 24.42 -13.65
CA GLY A 304 -32.35 23.60 -14.44
C GLY A 304 -31.67 22.52 -15.25
N LYS A 305 -32.45 21.44 -15.45
CA LYS A 305 -32.19 20.26 -16.27
C LYS A 305 -31.92 20.55 -17.77
N LYS A 306 -31.02 21.45 -18.11
CA LYS A 306 -30.71 21.74 -19.53
C LYS A 306 -29.38 21.16 -20.02
N GLY A 307 -28.50 20.65 -19.13
CA GLY A 307 -27.18 20.11 -19.54
C GLY A 307 -27.16 18.61 -19.85
N PHE A 308 -28.10 17.83 -19.30
CA PHE A 308 -28.09 16.38 -19.46
C PHE A 308 -28.56 15.89 -20.85
N TYR A 309 -29.38 16.69 -21.54
CA TYR A 309 -29.87 16.33 -22.88
C TYR A 309 -28.84 16.60 -23.99
N PHE A 310 -27.87 17.49 -23.80
CA PHE A 310 -26.90 17.82 -24.83
C PHE A 310 -25.87 16.71 -25.05
N GLY A 311 -25.40 16.06 -23.98
CA GLY A 311 -24.49 14.91 -24.06
C GLY A 311 -25.15 13.65 -24.63
N ALA A 312 -26.40 13.38 -24.24
CA ALA A 312 -27.16 12.25 -24.75
C ALA A 312 -27.53 12.42 -26.22
N CYS A 313 -27.89 13.62 -26.66
CA CYS A 313 -28.18 13.90 -28.06
C CYS A 313 -26.92 13.82 -28.95
N LEU A 314 -25.76 14.26 -28.44
CA LEU A 314 -24.49 14.14 -29.16
C LEU A 314 -24.08 12.68 -29.30
N PHE A 315 -24.23 11.88 -28.26
CA PHE A 315 -23.93 10.44 -28.30
C PHE A 315 -24.84 9.68 -29.27
N ILE A 316 -26.16 9.99 -29.27
CA ILE A 316 -27.13 9.40 -30.19
C ILE A 316 -26.82 9.81 -31.65
N LEU A 317 -26.42 11.06 -31.90
CA LEU A 317 -26.03 11.53 -33.23
C LEU A 317 -24.74 10.85 -33.73
N ILE A 318 -23.75 10.61 -32.85
CA ILE A 318 -22.54 9.87 -33.21
C ILE A 318 -22.86 8.40 -33.52
N VAL A 319 -23.72 7.75 -32.72
CA VAL A 319 -24.14 6.37 -32.98
C VAL A 319 -24.95 6.27 -34.29
N LEU A 320 -25.85 7.21 -34.55
CA LEU A 320 -26.61 7.26 -35.82
C LEU A 320 -25.72 7.54 -37.03
N ALA A 321 -24.69 8.38 -36.88
CA ALA A 321 -23.70 8.64 -37.93
C ALA A 321 -22.85 7.38 -38.23
N LEU A 322 -22.45 6.64 -37.19
CA LEU A 322 -21.71 5.38 -37.33
C LEU A 322 -22.58 4.28 -37.99
N VAL A 323 -23.85 4.20 -37.61
CA VAL A 323 -24.82 3.27 -38.23
C VAL A 323 -25.06 3.64 -39.71
N ALA A 324 -25.19 4.93 -40.03
CA ALA A 324 -25.32 5.40 -41.40
C ALA A 324 -24.08 5.10 -42.26
N LEU A 325 -22.87 5.25 -41.70
CA LEU A 325 -21.61 4.87 -42.36
C LEU A 325 -21.54 3.36 -42.62
N VAL A 326 -22.07 2.52 -41.74
CA VAL A 326 -22.09 1.06 -41.96
C VAL A 326 -23.15 0.64 -42.98
N PHE A 327 -24.31 1.32 -43.02
CA PHE A 327 -25.39 0.96 -43.93
C PHE A 327 -25.39 1.65 -45.32
N PHE A 328 -24.85 2.86 -45.41
CA PHE A 328 -24.82 3.63 -46.64
C PHE A 328 -23.42 3.77 -47.30
N GLY A 329 -22.35 3.28 -46.64
CA GLY A 329 -20.99 3.30 -47.13
C GLY A 329 -20.62 2.14 -48.04
N ARG A 330 -21.56 1.43 -48.64
CA ARG A 330 -21.31 0.39 -49.66
C ARG A 330 -21.44 0.96 -51.06
N SER A 331 -20.46 1.68 -51.54
CA SER A 331 -20.14 1.83 -52.96
C SER A 331 -18.72 1.37 -53.17
N GLU A 332 -18.59 0.52 -54.15
CA GLU A 332 -17.39 -0.23 -54.58
C GLU A 332 -16.14 0.62 -54.68
N THR A 333 -15.10 0.23 -53.93
CA THR A 333 -13.72 0.45 -54.38
C THR A 333 -12.89 -0.78 -54.02
N SER A 334 -12.16 -1.26 -55.01
CA SER A 334 -11.29 -2.42 -55.01
C SER A 334 -10.28 -2.40 -53.85
N VAL A 335 -10.28 -3.46 -53.05
CA VAL A 335 -9.27 -3.67 -52.00
C VAL A 335 -7.97 -4.12 -52.65
N ASP A 336 -6.95 -3.31 -52.52
CA ASP A 336 -5.58 -3.60 -52.97
C ASP A 336 -5.00 -4.75 -52.10
N GLU A 337 -4.26 -5.67 -52.76
CA GLU A 337 -3.68 -6.88 -52.17
C GLU A 337 -2.82 -6.63 -50.90
N THR A 338 -2.35 -5.40 -50.71
CA THR A 338 -1.54 -5.00 -49.55
C THR A 338 -2.32 -4.98 -48.22
N GLY A 339 -3.63 -4.71 -48.27
CA GLY A 339 -4.50 -4.70 -47.07
C GLY A 339 -4.80 -6.10 -46.53
N ALA A 340 -4.88 -7.10 -47.43
CA ALA A 340 -5.14 -8.49 -47.05
C ALA A 340 -3.95 -9.11 -46.31
N LEU A 341 -2.71 -8.76 -46.71
CA LEU A 341 -1.48 -9.27 -46.06
C LEU A 341 -1.26 -8.72 -44.66
N LEU A 342 -1.71 -7.46 -44.40
CA LEU A 342 -1.62 -6.85 -43.06
C LEU A 342 -2.63 -7.46 -42.06
N MET A 343 -3.83 -7.76 -42.53
CA MET A 343 -4.86 -8.41 -41.72
C MET A 343 -4.50 -9.87 -41.37
N GLN A 344 -3.83 -10.57 -42.25
CA GLN A 344 -3.39 -11.95 -42.01
C GLN A 344 -2.24 -11.98 -41.00
N LYS A 345 -1.29 -11.03 -41.04
CA LYS A 345 -0.19 -10.92 -40.08
C LYS A 345 -0.68 -10.58 -38.66
N THR A 346 -1.73 -9.77 -38.52
CA THR A 346 -2.32 -9.43 -37.22
C THR A 346 -3.09 -10.60 -36.61
N ARG A 347 -3.71 -11.43 -37.46
CA ARG A 347 -4.45 -12.62 -37.04
C ARG A 347 -3.53 -13.75 -36.58
N ASP A 348 -2.41 -13.93 -37.27
CA ASP A 348 -1.40 -14.95 -36.91
C ASP A 348 -0.62 -14.58 -35.65
N SER A 349 -0.44 -13.28 -35.35
CA SER A 349 0.16 -12.81 -34.09
C SER A 349 -0.78 -12.95 -32.86
N GLN A 350 -2.09 -12.96 -33.08
CA GLN A 350 -3.07 -13.18 -32.00
C GLN A 350 -3.33 -14.67 -31.72
N MET A 351 -3.04 -15.56 -32.68
CA MET A 351 -3.21 -17.01 -32.50
C MET A 351 -2.01 -17.70 -31.82
N GLN A 352 -0.86 -17.02 -31.66
CA GLN A 352 0.31 -17.57 -30.97
C GLN A 352 0.40 -17.21 -29.48
N ALA A 353 -0.59 -16.49 -28.91
CA ALA A 353 -0.59 -16.01 -27.52
C ALA A 353 -1.71 -16.63 -26.65
N ALA A 354 -2.24 -17.80 -26.99
CA ALA A 354 -3.14 -18.55 -26.12
C ALA A 354 -2.43 -19.79 -25.56
N PRO A 355 -2.18 -19.87 -24.25
CA PRO A 355 -1.75 -21.12 -23.64
C PRO A 355 -2.92 -22.10 -23.57
N ASP A 356 -2.60 -23.37 -23.76
CA ASP A 356 -3.49 -24.52 -23.75
C ASP A 356 -4.44 -24.52 -22.54
N SER A 357 -5.67 -24.99 -22.81
CA SER A 357 -6.77 -25.20 -21.90
C SER A 357 -6.35 -25.87 -20.59
N VAL A 358 -6.41 -25.12 -19.48
CA VAL A 358 -6.45 -25.69 -18.13
C VAL A 358 -7.90 -26.17 -17.90
N GLU A 359 -8.09 -27.48 -17.78
CA GLU A 359 -9.33 -28.08 -17.33
C GLU A 359 -9.68 -27.51 -15.94
N MET A 360 -10.82 -26.84 -15.86
CA MET A 360 -11.39 -26.42 -14.58
C MET A 360 -11.82 -27.64 -13.77
N PRO A 361 -11.43 -27.76 -12.50
CA PRO A 361 -11.90 -28.86 -11.65
C PRO A 361 -13.43 -28.73 -11.45
N ASN A 362 -14.11 -29.87 -11.56
CA ASN A 362 -15.55 -30.03 -11.39
C ASN A 362 -16.00 -29.54 -9.99
N LEU A 363 -16.63 -28.38 -9.95
CA LEU A 363 -17.13 -27.72 -8.73
C LEU A 363 -18.28 -28.53 -8.06
N GLU A 364 -18.98 -29.42 -8.77
CA GLU A 364 -20.05 -30.24 -8.19
C GLU A 364 -19.51 -31.27 -7.18
N GLY A 365 -18.32 -31.83 -7.41
CA GLY A 365 -17.69 -32.77 -6.47
C GLY A 365 -17.17 -32.16 -5.17
N VAL A 366 -16.97 -30.84 -5.14
CA VAL A 366 -16.51 -30.12 -3.93
C VAL A 366 -17.70 -29.73 -3.04
N LEU A 367 -18.85 -29.41 -3.64
CA LEU A 367 -20.06 -29.06 -2.91
C LEU A 367 -20.75 -30.25 -2.24
N GLU A 368 -20.55 -31.45 -2.76
CA GLU A 368 -21.13 -32.67 -2.18
C GLU A 368 -20.41 -33.14 -0.89
N ARG A 369 -19.15 -32.74 -0.70
CA ARG A 369 -18.34 -33.02 0.51
C ARG A 369 -18.59 -32.04 1.66
N LEU A 370 -19.38 -31.00 1.45
CA LEU A 370 -19.68 -29.95 2.45
C LEU A 370 -21.12 -30.06 3.02
N LYS A 371 -21.87 -31.11 2.70
CA LYS A 371 -23.15 -31.35 3.37
C LYS A 371 -22.88 -31.90 4.77
N PRO A 372 -23.49 -31.32 5.83
CA PRO A 372 -23.39 -31.89 7.17
C PRO A 372 -24.05 -33.26 7.21
N GLU A 373 -23.37 -34.26 7.80
CA GLU A 373 -23.98 -35.54 8.15
C GLU A 373 -25.10 -35.29 9.14
N GLU A 374 -26.33 -35.60 8.76
CA GLU A 374 -27.45 -35.75 9.67
C GLU A 374 -27.18 -37.01 10.51
N GLY A 375 -26.76 -36.79 11.75
CA GLY A 375 -26.59 -37.85 12.72
C GLY A 375 -27.90 -38.28 13.34
N GLU A 376 -28.12 -39.54 13.46
CA GLU A 376 -29.10 -40.20 14.34
C GLU A 376 -28.85 -39.91 15.83
#